data_6ab32d1cddc7e022059ed0214cc11a07
#
_entry.id   6ab32d1cddc7e022059ed0214cc11a07
#
_cell.length_a   1.000
_cell.length_b   1.000
_cell.length_c   1.000
_cell.angle_alpha   90.00
_cell.angle_beta   90.00
_cell.angle_gamma   90.00
#
_symmetry.space_group_name_H-M   'P 1'
#
loop_
_entity.id
_entity.type
_entity.pdbx_description
1 polymer ?
#
loop_
_entity_poly.entity_id
_entity_poly.type
_entity_poly.pdbx_seq_one_letter_code
_entity_poly.pdbx_strand_id
1 'polypeptide(L)'
;MLPLFTEVDVSNAARIQLRPIEMSDAQRIFEIWSDREVMRFYDLAPLNSIDDARLLISAMLKELAEGLSVRWAIVSKCSMRFIGSCGFRFDSKFYSASISFELERHSWRQGLMREALNAAIAHAYDHWQINRIQAITNLDNYASIGLLRSLGFVEEGVMRQWGYWKEAFHDVHLFSRIRADQRTMQTSPPA
;
A
#
# COMPACT_ATOMS: atom_id res chain seq x y z
N MET A 1 -17.57 9.99 -9.86
CA MET A 1 -16.58 10.88 -9.21
C MET A 1 -16.22 10.20 -7.91
N LEU A 2 -14.97 9.75 -7.73
CA LEU A 2 -14.50 9.21 -6.46
C LEU A 2 -14.53 10.36 -5.44
N PRO A 3 -15.06 10.16 -4.23
CA PRO A 3 -15.11 11.22 -3.24
C PRO A 3 -13.71 11.72 -2.91
N LEU A 4 -13.59 13.03 -2.65
CA LEU A 4 -12.36 13.66 -2.18
C LEU A 4 -11.78 12.82 -1.02
N PHE A 5 -10.57 12.31 -1.21
CA PHE A 5 -9.86 11.42 -0.30
C PHE A 5 -9.37 12.20 0.92
N THR A 6 -10.27 12.40 1.84
CA THR A 6 -9.98 12.95 3.16
C THR A 6 -9.53 11.84 4.10
N GLU A 7 -9.13 12.19 5.29
CA GLU A 7 -8.58 11.32 6.31
C GLU A 7 -9.25 9.94 6.39
N VAL A 8 -8.43 8.89 6.39
CA VAL A 8 -8.92 7.54 6.67
C VAL A 8 -9.26 7.50 8.15
N ASP A 9 -10.49 7.13 8.47
CA ASP A 9 -10.82 6.83 9.87
C ASP A 9 -10.03 5.61 10.33
N VAL A 10 -8.99 5.90 11.10
CA VAL A 10 -8.13 4.90 11.75
C VAL A 10 -8.46 4.79 13.24
N SER A 11 -9.71 5.05 13.63
CA SER A 11 -10.15 4.96 15.03
C SER A 11 -9.77 3.63 15.67
N ASN A 12 -9.70 2.55 14.88
CA ASN A 12 -9.25 1.23 15.30
C ASN A 12 -7.73 1.00 15.21
N ALA A 13 -6.95 1.93 14.65
CA ALA A 13 -5.50 1.84 14.58
C ALA A 13 -4.89 2.49 15.84
N ALA A 14 -4.43 1.66 16.79
CA ALA A 14 -3.95 2.16 18.09
C ALA A 14 -2.60 2.89 17.99
N ARG A 15 -1.72 2.47 17.07
CA ARG A 15 -0.29 2.86 17.06
C ARG A 15 0.09 3.74 15.88
N ILE A 16 -0.75 3.82 14.82
CA ILE A 16 -0.46 4.60 13.61
C ILE A 16 -1.61 5.55 13.28
N GLN A 17 -1.29 6.55 12.46
CA GLN A 17 -2.24 7.44 11.80
C GLN A 17 -1.98 7.37 10.29
N LEU A 18 -3.05 7.35 9.50
CA LEU A 18 -2.98 7.54 8.05
C LEU A 18 -3.45 8.95 7.72
N ARG A 19 -2.62 9.69 6.99
CA ARG A 19 -2.97 11.00 6.44
C ARG A 19 -2.55 11.10 4.98
N PRO A 20 -3.13 11.98 4.19
CA PRO A 20 -2.64 12.24 2.85
C PRO A 20 -1.13 12.52 2.87
N ILE A 21 -0.44 12.08 1.81
CA ILE A 21 0.97 12.41 1.61
C ILE A 21 1.10 13.88 1.24
N GLU A 22 2.15 14.54 1.71
CA GLU A 22 2.40 15.95 1.52
C GLU A 22 3.82 16.20 0.98
N MET A 23 4.06 17.36 0.37
CA MET A 23 5.39 17.72 -0.12
C MET A 23 6.42 17.81 1.01
N SER A 24 6.00 18.13 2.22
CA SER A 24 6.82 18.13 3.44
C SER A 24 7.38 16.75 3.81
N ASP A 25 6.80 15.66 3.28
CA ASP A 25 7.27 14.28 3.51
C ASP A 25 8.50 13.91 2.66
N ALA A 26 8.95 14.79 1.75
CA ALA A 26 9.98 14.47 0.77
C ALA A 26 11.27 13.93 1.40
N GLN A 27 11.73 14.52 2.54
CA GLN A 27 12.91 14.04 3.24
C GLN A 27 12.74 12.60 3.73
N ARG A 28 11.59 12.29 4.31
CA ARG A 28 11.31 10.96 4.86
C ARG A 28 11.11 9.92 3.76
N ILE A 29 10.46 10.30 2.67
CA ILE A 29 10.32 9.43 1.50
C ILE A 29 11.69 9.13 0.91
N PHE A 30 12.54 10.13 0.76
CA PHE A 30 13.91 9.92 0.29
C PHE A 30 14.67 8.93 1.19
N GLU A 31 14.66 9.13 2.52
CA GLU A 31 15.33 8.24 3.47
C GLU A 31 14.84 6.77 3.36
N ILE A 32 13.55 6.56 3.17
CA ILE A 32 12.96 5.22 3.08
C ILE A 32 13.19 4.60 1.69
N TRP A 33 12.98 5.38 0.63
CA TRP A 33 13.05 4.86 -0.75
C TRP A 33 14.47 4.88 -1.34
N SER A 34 15.46 5.44 -0.65
CA SER A 34 16.90 5.25 -0.93
C SER A 34 17.46 3.98 -0.27
N ASP A 35 16.78 3.39 0.70
CA ASP A 35 17.20 2.13 1.32
C ASP A 35 17.00 0.96 0.35
N ARG A 36 18.10 0.35 -0.07
CA ARG A 36 18.11 -0.78 -1.02
C ARG A 36 17.29 -1.99 -0.54
N GLU A 37 17.23 -2.24 0.78
CA GLU A 37 16.47 -3.36 1.34
C GLU A 37 14.96 -3.08 1.28
N VAL A 38 14.53 -1.84 1.51
CA VAL A 38 13.12 -1.42 1.35
C VAL A 38 12.72 -1.54 -0.12
N MET A 39 13.57 -1.05 -1.02
CA MET A 39 13.30 -1.01 -2.47
C MET A 39 13.65 -2.33 -3.19
N ARG A 40 14.09 -3.36 -2.46
CA ARG A 40 14.54 -4.62 -3.06
C ARG A 40 13.50 -5.23 -4.01
N PHE A 41 12.24 -5.25 -3.60
CA PHE A 41 11.13 -5.87 -4.32
C PHE A 41 10.26 -4.88 -5.11
N TYR A 42 10.63 -3.60 -5.13
CA TYR A 42 9.95 -2.61 -5.95
C TYR A 42 10.40 -2.67 -7.42
N ASP A 43 9.51 -2.26 -8.31
CA ASP A 43 9.77 -2.09 -9.74
C ASP A 43 10.58 -0.82 -10.06
N LEU A 44 10.87 -0.02 -9.04
CA LEU A 44 11.68 1.20 -9.12
C LEU A 44 13.07 0.98 -8.52
N ALA A 45 14.05 1.70 -9.06
CA ALA A 45 15.36 1.83 -8.41
C ALA A 45 15.26 2.67 -7.13
N PRO A 46 16.15 2.46 -6.14
CA PRO A 46 16.27 3.37 -5.01
C PRO A 46 16.46 4.80 -5.45
N LEU A 47 15.86 5.75 -4.74
CA LEU A 47 16.02 7.18 -5.02
C LEU A 47 17.46 7.64 -4.78
N ASN A 48 17.95 8.56 -5.60
CA ASN A 48 19.31 9.08 -5.51
C ASN A 48 19.37 10.47 -4.86
N SER A 49 18.25 11.18 -4.81
CA SER A 49 18.17 12.53 -4.26
C SER A 49 16.82 12.84 -3.64
N ILE A 50 16.79 13.88 -2.82
CA ILE A 50 15.53 14.41 -2.28
C ILE A 50 14.66 15.02 -3.39
N ASP A 51 15.25 15.47 -4.48
CA ASP A 51 14.50 16.01 -5.62
C ASP A 51 13.74 14.90 -6.35
N ASP A 52 14.30 13.68 -6.43
CA ASP A 52 13.56 12.51 -6.93
C ASP A 52 12.32 12.24 -6.06
N ALA A 53 12.46 12.35 -4.73
CA ALA A 53 11.34 12.20 -3.82
C ALA A 53 10.27 13.30 -4.02
N ARG A 54 10.68 14.55 -4.25
CA ARG A 54 9.76 15.65 -4.55
C ARG A 54 9.01 15.43 -5.87
N LEU A 55 9.69 14.96 -6.91
CA LEU A 55 9.07 14.62 -8.19
C LEU A 55 8.05 13.48 -8.01
N LEU A 56 8.41 12.45 -7.25
CA LEU A 56 7.52 11.33 -6.94
C LEU A 56 6.26 11.79 -6.20
N ILE A 57 6.40 12.62 -5.16
CA ILE A 57 5.25 13.19 -4.44
C ILE A 57 4.38 14.03 -5.37
N SER A 58 5.00 14.85 -6.21
CA SER A 58 4.26 15.67 -7.18
C SER A 58 3.41 14.80 -8.12
N ALA A 59 3.96 13.68 -8.59
CA ALA A 59 3.23 12.71 -9.40
C ALA A 59 2.07 12.06 -8.62
N MET A 60 2.30 11.67 -7.37
CA MET A 60 1.26 11.10 -6.49
C MET A 60 0.12 12.10 -6.23
N LEU A 61 0.44 13.37 -5.97
CA LEU A 61 -0.56 14.42 -5.76
C LEU A 61 -1.36 14.73 -7.03
N LYS A 62 -0.71 14.69 -8.20
CA LYS A 62 -1.38 14.83 -9.49
C LYS A 62 -2.35 13.68 -9.74
N GLU A 63 -1.91 12.42 -9.55
CA GLU A 63 -2.79 11.25 -9.70
C GLU A 63 -3.97 11.28 -8.71
N LEU A 64 -3.75 11.79 -7.49
CA LEU A 64 -4.81 12.01 -6.50
C LEU A 64 -5.84 13.03 -7.03
N ALA A 65 -5.39 14.16 -7.57
CA ALA A 65 -6.27 15.19 -8.14
C ALA A 65 -7.07 14.66 -9.34
N GLU A 66 -6.50 13.74 -10.13
CA GLU A 66 -7.14 13.08 -11.26
C GLU A 66 -8.05 11.90 -10.84
N GLY A 67 -8.06 11.53 -9.56
CA GLY A 67 -8.83 10.40 -9.03
C GLY A 67 -8.30 9.03 -9.47
N LEU A 68 -7.04 8.94 -9.89
CA LEU A 68 -6.41 7.71 -10.38
C LEU A 68 -5.79 6.89 -9.26
N SER A 69 -5.30 7.54 -8.24
CA SER A 69 -4.68 6.88 -7.09
C SER A 69 -4.84 7.68 -5.81
N VAL A 70 -4.62 7.02 -4.69
CA VAL A 70 -4.46 7.65 -3.38
C VAL A 70 -3.25 7.04 -2.69
N ARG A 71 -2.47 7.87 -2.01
CA ARG A 71 -1.39 7.40 -1.16
C ARG A 71 -1.42 8.11 0.19
N TRP A 72 -1.36 7.35 1.26
CA TRP A 72 -1.30 7.85 2.62
C TRP A 72 0.07 7.66 3.22
N ALA A 73 0.52 8.67 3.94
CA ALA A 73 1.61 8.58 4.89
C ALA A 73 1.16 7.74 6.09
N ILE A 74 1.98 6.79 6.49
CA ILE A 74 1.84 6.05 7.75
C ILE A 74 2.69 6.78 8.79
N VAL A 75 2.02 7.38 9.77
CA VAL A 75 2.66 8.14 10.85
C VAL A 75 2.58 7.35 12.15
N SER A 76 3.69 7.14 12.82
CA SER A 76 3.73 6.53 14.14
C SER A 76 3.18 7.51 15.18
N LYS A 77 2.14 7.14 15.93
CA LYS A 77 1.58 7.97 17.01
C LYS A 77 2.54 8.19 18.19
N CYS A 78 3.45 7.24 18.41
CA CYS A 78 4.44 7.35 19.47
C CYS A 78 5.52 8.40 19.18
N SER A 79 6.04 8.42 17.95
CA SER A 79 7.15 9.30 17.56
C SER A 79 6.72 10.50 16.72
N MET A 80 5.46 10.54 16.30
CA MET A 80 4.91 11.51 15.33
C MET A 80 5.72 11.59 14.02
N ARG A 81 6.41 10.50 13.67
CA ARG A 81 7.24 10.40 12.47
C ARG A 81 6.54 9.62 11.37
N PHE A 82 6.74 10.07 10.14
CA PHE A 82 6.45 9.28 8.94
C PHE A 82 7.36 8.05 8.95
N ILE A 83 6.76 6.85 8.90
CA ILE A 83 7.46 5.56 8.95
C ILE A 83 7.26 4.72 7.70
N GLY A 84 6.45 5.15 6.76
CA GLY A 84 6.16 4.46 5.50
C GLY A 84 4.92 4.99 4.85
N SER A 85 4.49 4.33 3.79
CA SER A 85 3.25 4.69 3.12
C SER A 85 2.48 3.47 2.59
N CYS A 86 1.19 3.66 2.31
CA CYS A 86 0.36 2.70 1.59
C CYS A 86 -0.64 3.44 0.71
N GLY A 87 -1.16 2.76 -0.30
CA GLY A 87 -2.11 3.42 -1.19
C GLY A 87 -2.74 2.47 -2.19
N PHE A 88 -3.66 3.04 -2.98
CA PHE A 88 -4.41 2.34 -4.01
C PHE A 88 -4.30 3.07 -5.34
N ARG A 89 -4.16 2.30 -6.41
CA ARG A 89 -4.36 2.75 -7.79
C ARG A 89 -5.66 2.14 -8.30
N PHE A 90 -6.55 2.98 -8.81
CA PHE A 90 -7.90 2.58 -9.18
C PHE A 90 -8.01 2.18 -10.64
N ASP A 91 -8.82 1.16 -10.91
CA ASP A 91 -9.40 0.87 -12.20
C ASP A 91 -10.93 0.96 -12.09
N SER A 92 -11.44 2.14 -12.40
CA SER A 92 -12.87 2.44 -12.27
C SER A 92 -13.74 1.62 -13.22
N LYS A 93 -13.19 1.24 -14.38
CA LYS A 93 -13.89 0.41 -15.38
C LYS A 93 -14.24 -0.98 -14.82
N PHE A 94 -13.35 -1.54 -14.00
CA PHE A 94 -13.51 -2.88 -13.45
C PHE A 94 -13.87 -2.90 -11.96
N TYR A 95 -14.17 -1.72 -11.37
CA TYR A 95 -14.47 -1.61 -9.94
C TYR A 95 -13.38 -2.26 -9.08
N SER A 96 -12.12 -2.07 -9.47
CA SER A 96 -10.96 -2.68 -8.81
C SER A 96 -9.91 -1.66 -8.43
N ALA A 97 -9.03 -2.04 -7.50
CA ALA A 97 -7.87 -1.27 -7.11
C ALA A 97 -6.66 -2.17 -6.87
N SER A 98 -5.49 -1.67 -7.18
CA SER A 98 -4.21 -2.30 -6.83
C SER A 98 -3.64 -1.62 -5.59
N ILE A 99 -3.25 -2.40 -4.58
CA ILE A 99 -2.66 -1.88 -3.34
C ILE A 99 -1.13 -1.97 -3.39
N SER A 100 -0.47 -0.94 -2.87
CA SER A 100 0.98 -0.91 -2.68
C SER A 100 1.34 -0.33 -1.32
N PHE A 101 2.48 -0.74 -0.75
CA PHE A 101 2.86 -0.36 0.60
C PHE A 101 4.34 -0.59 0.88
N GLU A 102 4.94 0.25 1.74
CA GLU A 102 6.28 0.05 2.29
C GLU A 102 6.39 0.66 3.69
N LEU A 103 7.36 0.16 4.46
CA LEU A 103 7.76 0.72 5.76
C LEU A 103 9.29 0.85 5.84
N GLU A 104 9.76 1.82 6.60
CA GLU A 104 11.16 1.88 7.03
C GLU A 104 11.55 0.60 7.78
N ARG A 105 12.81 0.18 7.67
CA ARG A 105 13.29 -1.12 8.23
C ARG A 105 13.09 -1.26 9.73
N HIS A 106 13.29 -0.18 10.49
CA HIS A 106 13.12 -0.21 11.95
C HIS A 106 11.67 -0.48 12.40
N SER A 107 10.71 -0.28 11.52
CA SER A 107 9.29 -0.51 11.77
C SER A 107 8.79 -1.90 11.31
N TRP A 108 9.68 -2.74 10.76
CA TRP A 108 9.30 -4.07 10.28
C TRP A 108 8.99 -5.03 11.43
N ARG A 109 8.21 -6.08 11.12
CA ARG A 109 7.85 -7.19 12.05
C ARG A 109 7.14 -6.77 13.33
N GLN A 110 6.62 -5.54 13.41
CA GLN A 110 5.88 -5.01 14.55
C GLN A 110 4.36 -5.01 14.33
N GLY A 111 3.88 -5.51 13.20
CA GLY A 111 2.45 -5.51 12.85
C GLY A 111 1.89 -4.16 12.40
N LEU A 112 2.72 -3.10 12.28
CA LEU A 112 2.27 -1.75 11.94
C LEU A 112 1.68 -1.67 10.52
N MET A 113 2.29 -2.35 9.53
CA MET A 113 1.74 -2.39 8.18
C MET A 113 0.40 -3.14 8.15
N ARG A 114 0.25 -4.21 8.92
CA ARG A 114 -1.04 -4.93 9.02
C ARG A 114 -2.14 -4.02 9.59
N GLU A 115 -1.82 -3.22 10.59
CA GLU A 115 -2.71 -2.23 11.20
C GLU A 115 -3.12 -1.17 10.17
N ALA A 116 -2.15 -0.62 9.42
CA ALA A 116 -2.39 0.38 8.38
C ALA A 116 -3.26 -0.15 7.24
N LEU A 117 -2.94 -1.35 6.72
CA LEU A 117 -3.67 -1.93 5.61
C LEU A 117 -5.08 -2.38 6.00
N ASN A 118 -5.30 -2.88 7.22
CA ASN A 118 -6.66 -3.17 7.70
C ASN A 118 -7.54 -1.92 7.66
N ALA A 119 -7.04 -0.79 8.16
CA ALA A 119 -7.79 0.47 8.14
C ALA A 119 -8.02 0.98 6.71
N ALA A 120 -6.97 0.97 5.86
CA ALA A 120 -7.07 1.42 4.48
C ALA A 120 -8.04 0.55 3.65
N ILE A 121 -8.00 -0.77 3.80
CA ILE A 121 -8.88 -1.71 3.09
C ILE A 121 -10.34 -1.56 3.54
N ALA A 122 -10.59 -1.43 4.84
CA ALA A 122 -11.93 -1.17 5.37
C ALA A 122 -12.48 0.13 4.78
N HIS A 123 -11.72 1.23 4.87
CA HIS A 123 -12.10 2.50 4.28
C HIS A 123 -12.42 2.39 2.78
N ALA A 124 -11.58 1.66 2.02
CA ALA A 124 -11.77 1.47 0.60
C ALA A 124 -13.10 0.76 0.28
N TYR A 125 -13.44 -0.30 1.01
CA TYR A 125 -14.70 -0.99 0.81
C TYR A 125 -15.92 -0.21 1.31
N ASP A 126 -15.80 0.57 2.36
CA ASP A 126 -16.92 1.29 2.96
C ASP A 126 -17.28 2.56 2.18
N HIS A 127 -16.28 3.25 1.62
CA HIS A 127 -16.47 4.57 1.00
C HIS A 127 -16.36 4.58 -0.53
N TRP A 128 -15.73 3.54 -1.13
CA TRP A 128 -15.56 3.47 -2.58
C TRP A 128 -16.33 2.32 -3.19
N GLN A 129 -16.77 2.50 -4.41
CA GLN A 129 -17.48 1.46 -5.17
C GLN A 129 -16.50 0.44 -5.77
N ILE A 130 -15.57 -0.10 -4.94
CA ILE A 130 -14.67 -1.16 -5.35
C ILE A 130 -15.22 -2.51 -4.92
N ASN A 131 -15.11 -3.48 -5.82
CA ASN A 131 -15.44 -4.88 -5.54
C ASN A 131 -14.19 -5.71 -5.24
N ARG A 132 -13.06 -5.35 -5.87
CA ARG A 132 -11.82 -6.14 -5.82
C ARG A 132 -10.62 -5.26 -5.46
N ILE A 133 -9.82 -5.70 -4.50
CA ILE A 133 -8.49 -5.18 -4.23
C ILE A 133 -7.50 -6.27 -4.60
N GLN A 134 -6.51 -5.93 -5.41
CA GLN A 134 -5.44 -6.84 -5.81
C GLN A 134 -4.07 -6.33 -5.36
N ALA A 135 -3.14 -7.26 -5.19
CA ALA A 135 -1.74 -7.00 -4.90
C ALA A 135 -0.87 -7.96 -5.73
N ILE A 136 0.26 -7.45 -6.18
CA ILE A 136 1.30 -8.27 -6.78
C ILE A 136 2.53 -8.26 -5.88
N THR A 137 3.26 -9.37 -5.86
CA THR A 137 4.51 -9.45 -5.10
C THR A 137 5.50 -10.41 -5.79
N ASN A 138 6.79 -10.10 -5.71
CA ASN A 138 7.83 -11.03 -6.17
C ASN A 138 7.71 -12.36 -5.45
N LEU A 139 8.13 -13.45 -6.11
CA LEU A 139 7.97 -14.82 -5.62
C LEU A 139 8.70 -15.08 -4.30
N ASP A 140 9.80 -14.37 -4.05
CA ASP A 140 10.63 -14.48 -2.85
C ASP A 140 10.36 -13.41 -1.79
N ASN A 141 9.34 -12.55 -1.98
CA ASN A 141 8.93 -11.56 -0.98
C ASN A 141 8.01 -12.18 0.08
N TYR A 142 8.56 -13.12 0.87
CA TYR A 142 7.81 -13.84 1.90
C TYR A 142 7.15 -12.94 2.94
N ALA A 143 7.72 -11.77 3.21
CA ALA A 143 7.15 -10.80 4.16
C ALA A 143 5.81 -10.25 3.64
N SER A 144 5.76 -9.79 2.38
CA SER A 144 4.52 -9.31 1.74
C SER A 144 3.52 -10.43 1.54
N ILE A 145 3.96 -11.63 1.13
CA ILE A 145 3.12 -12.82 0.96
C ILE A 145 2.42 -13.16 2.29
N GLY A 146 3.18 -13.25 3.38
CA GLY A 146 2.63 -13.53 4.72
C GLY A 146 1.67 -12.45 5.21
N LEU A 147 1.99 -11.18 4.95
CA LEU A 147 1.13 -10.05 5.29
C LEU A 147 -0.20 -10.11 4.50
N LEU A 148 -0.17 -10.28 3.19
CA LEU A 148 -1.36 -10.35 2.34
C LEU A 148 -2.28 -11.50 2.76
N ARG A 149 -1.72 -12.70 2.99
CA ARG A 149 -2.49 -13.85 3.52
C ARG A 149 -3.12 -13.53 4.87
N SER A 150 -2.40 -12.86 5.77
CA SER A 150 -2.93 -12.45 7.09
C SER A 150 -4.05 -11.40 7.02
N LEU A 151 -4.15 -10.68 5.91
CA LEU A 151 -5.18 -9.70 5.59
C LEU A 151 -6.36 -10.33 4.82
N GLY A 152 -6.37 -11.65 4.62
CA GLY A 152 -7.43 -12.36 3.92
C GLY A 152 -7.38 -12.25 2.40
N PHE A 153 -6.21 -11.91 1.84
CA PHE A 153 -6.03 -12.03 0.40
C PHE A 153 -5.85 -13.49 0.00
N VAL A 154 -6.50 -13.88 -1.08
CA VAL A 154 -6.38 -15.19 -1.72
C VAL A 154 -5.34 -15.09 -2.83
N GLU A 155 -4.43 -16.05 -2.88
CA GLU A 155 -3.48 -16.17 -3.97
C GLU A 155 -4.18 -16.80 -5.18
N GLU A 156 -4.17 -16.10 -6.31
CA GLU A 156 -4.83 -16.56 -7.56
C GLU A 156 -3.87 -17.25 -8.52
N GLY A 157 -2.58 -17.05 -8.34
CA GLY A 157 -1.56 -17.72 -9.15
C GLY A 157 -0.32 -16.86 -9.42
N VAL A 158 0.52 -17.36 -10.32
CA VAL A 158 1.74 -16.71 -10.76
C VAL A 158 1.56 -16.14 -12.15
N MET A 159 1.83 -14.86 -12.30
CA MET A 159 1.92 -14.19 -13.59
C MET A 159 3.39 -14.24 -14.06
N ARG A 160 3.65 -15.06 -15.08
CA ARG A 160 5.01 -15.26 -15.60
C ARG A 160 5.43 -14.05 -16.44
N GLN A 161 6.68 -13.57 -16.22
CA GLN A 161 7.28 -12.44 -16.94
C GLN A 161 6.34 -11.24 -17.01
N TRP A 162 5.66 -10.96 -15.89
CA TRP A 162 4.62 -9.94 -15.79
C TRP A 162 5.13 -8.52 -16.07
N GLY A 163 6.35 -8.24 -15.69
CA GLY A 163 6.95 -6.92 -15.88
C GLY A 163 8.45 -6.96 -16.03
N TYR A 164 9.00 -5.88 -16.59
CA TYR A 164 10.44 -5.71 -16.78
C TYR A 164 10.93 -4.53 -15.94
N TRP A 165 11.82 -4.82 -14.97
CA TRP A 165 12.50 -3.80 -14.16
C TRP A 165 13.86 -4.31 -13.69
N LYS A 166 14.77 -3.39 -13.34
CA LYS A 166 16.14 -3.74 -12.92
C LYS A 166 16.81 -4.73 -13.87
N GLU A 167 16.63 -4.46 -15.18
CA GLU A 167 17.25 -5.20 -16.29
C GLU A 167 16.83 -6.68 -16.43
N ALA A 168 15.70 -7.07 -15.82
CA ALA A 168 15.18 -8.43 -15.91
C ALA A 168 13.64 -8.49 -16.02
N PHE A 169 13.13 -9.58 -16.64
CA PHE A 169 11.72 -9.94 -16.52
C PHE A 169 11.47 -10.66 -15.20
N HIS A 170 10.34 -10.35 -14.58
CA HIS A 170 9.98 -10.88 -13.27
C HIS A 170 8.65 -11.60 -13.29
N ASP A 171 8.64 -12.78 -12.66
CA ASP A 171 7.42 -13.46 -12.27
C ASP A 171 6.91 -12.86 -10.96
N VAL A 172 5.59 -12.77 -10.82
CA VAL A 172 4.96 -12.26 -9.60
C VAL A 172 3.77 -13.11 -9.19
N HIS A 173 3.53 -13.23 -7.89
CA HIS A 173 2.26 -13.73 -7.38
C HIS A 173 1.19 -12.65 -7.54
N LEU A 174 0.00 -13.08 -7.97
CA LEU A 174 -1.22 -12.27 -7.92
C LEU A 174 -2.04 -12.68 -6.70
N PHE A 175 -2.34 -11.73 -5.85
CA PHE A 175 -3.26 -11.83 -4.72
C PHE A 175 -4.47 -10.97 -4.92
N SER A 176 -5.62 -11.41 -4.42
CA SER A 176 -6.82 -10.60 -4.42
C SER A 176 -7.64 -10.78 -3.15
N ARG A 177 -8.43 -9.76 -2.84
CA ARG A 177 -9.50 -9.79 -1.85
C ARG A 177 -10.72 -9.14 -2.46
N ILE A 178 -11.88 -9.78 -2.38
CA ILE A 178 -13.14 -9.24 -2.90
C ILE A 178 -14.03 -8.75 -1.76
N ARG A 179 -14.98 -7.86 -2.09
CA ARG A 179 -15.92 -7.31 -1.10
C ARG A 179 -16.70 -8.39 -0.35
N ALA A 180 -17.03 -9.52 -0.99
CA ALA A 180 -17.73 -10.62 -0.37
C ALA A 180 -16.94 -11.27 0.78
N ASP A 181 -15.60 -11.31 0.69
CA ASP A 181 -14.72 -11.91 1.71
C ASP A 181 -14.79 -11.14 3.03
N GLN A 182 -15.11 -9.83 3.00
CA GLN A 182 -15.24 -8.99 4.19
C GLN A 182 -16.39 -9.45 5.10
N ARG A 183 -17.50 -9.92 4.52
CA ARG A 183 -18.67 -10.39 5.26
C ARG A 183 -18.38 -11.70 6.00
N THR A 184 -17.59 -12.56 5.43
CA THR A 184 -17.22 -13.86 6.02
C THR A 184 -16.31 -13.71 7.25
N MET A 185 -15.41 -12.71 7.24
CA MET A 185 -14.52 -12.43 8.38
C MET A 185 -15.23 -11.80 9.58
N GLN A 186 -16.34 -11.08 9.37
CA GLN A 186 -17.12 -10.47 10.45
C GLN A 186 -18.04 -11.48 11.16
N THR A 187 -18.32 -12.62 10.53
CA THR A 187 -19.24 -13.65 11.06
C THR A 187 -18.52 -14.82 11.73
N SER A 188 -17.19 -14.91 11.65
CA SER A 188 -16.42 -15.94 12.34
C SER A 188 -16.19 -15.53 13.80
N PRO A 189 -16.61 -16.33 14.80
CA PRO A 189 -16.30 -16.03 16.21
C PRO A 189 -14.78 -16.07 16.44
N PRO A 190 -14.26 -15.31 17.39
CA PRO A 190 -12.84 -15.38 17.75
C PRO A 190 -12.52 -16.79 18.27
N ALA A 191 -11.44 -17.36 17.74
CA ALA A 191 -10.90 -18.64 18.15
C ALA A 191 -10.22 -18.54 19.51
#